data_9fd34085f76f4cd2f63888110a492aa2
#
_entry.id   9fd34085f76f4cd2f63888110a492aa2
#
_cell.length_a   1.000
_cell.length_b   1.000
_cell.length_c   1.000
_cell.angle_alpha   90.00
_cell.angle_beta   90.00
_cell.angle_gamma   90.00
#
_symmetry.space_group_name_H-M   'P 1'
#
loop_
_entity.id
_entity.type
_entity.pdbx_description
1 polymer ?
#
loop_
_entity_poly.entity_id
_entity_poly.type
_entity_poly.pdbx_seq_one_letter_code
_entity_poly.pdbx_strand_id
1 'polypeptide(L)'
;KMGMMYQCFCTRSEIKAEIMRAGNAPHEEDYSVYPGTCRRLSVEERKTKIDQNLSYAWRLNIRAASKKLGNLIWNDIRLGQYTVPVGIIGDVVLARKDIPTSYHLSATLDDHIQKIGLVTRGEDLVTATHIHKILQMLLGLKSPTYLHHPLIMDTKGVRLSKRTRAQTVKSLKASGLKREDVIDLLGKKNILSLLSLIN
;
A
#
# COMPACT_ATOMS: atom_id res chain seq x y z
N LYS A 1 -19.64 14.53 -6.06
CA LYS A 1 -18.46 14.79 -5.18
C LYS A 1 -18.74 14.10 -3.85
N MET A 2 -17.96 13.07 -3.52
CA MET A 2 -18.24 12.20 -2.35
C MET A 2 -17.78 12.78 -1.00
N GLY A 3 -17.07 13.92 -0.96
CA GLY A 3 -16.59 14.55 0.30
C GLY A 3 -15.57 13.70 1.08
N MET A 4 -14.95 12.71 0.44
CA MET A 4 -14.07 11.74 1.10
C MET A 4 -12.60 12.14 1.07
N MET A 5 -12.27 13.24 0.43
CA MET A 5 -10.89 13.70 0.28
C MET A 5 -10.70 15.09 0.90
N TYR A 6 -9.51 15.32 1.42
CA TYR A 6 -9.11 16.62 1.95
C TYR A 6 -7.64 16.92 1.60
N GLN A 7 -7.29 18.21 1.61
CA GLN A 7 -5.95 18.69 1.37
C GLN A 7 -5.09 18.56 2.63
N CYS A 8 -3.91 17.98 2.47
CA CYS A 8 -2.91 17.83 3.51
C CYS A 8 -1.66 18.64 3.17
N PHE A 9 -1.37 19.65 3.97
CA PHE A 9 -0.24 20.55 3.80
C PHE A 9 1.02 20.09 4.54
N CYS A 10 0.92 19.07 5.40
CA CYS A 10 2.03 18.56 6.19
C CYS A 10 3.19 18.06 5.32
N THR A 11 4.41 18.32 5.77
CA THR A 11 5.64 17.68 5.29
C THR A 11 5.81 16.29 5.92
N ARG A 12 6.71 15.48 5.38
CA ARG A 12 7.04 14.17 5.97
C ARG A 12 7.66 14.30 7.36
N SER A 13 8.48 15.32 7.57
CA SER A 13 9.12 15.59 8.86
C SER A 13 8.11 15.98 9.93
N GLU A 14 7.14 16.82 9.60
CA GLU A 14 6.07 17.21 10.52
C GLU A 14 5.21 16.02 10.93
N ILE A 15 4.82 15.17 9.96
CA ILE A 15 4.06 13.94 10.23
C ILE A 15 4.83 13.03 11.17
N LYS A 16 6.13 12.80 10.90
CA LYS A 16 6.99 11.97 11.74
C LYS A 16 7.14 12.53 13.17
N ALA A 17 7.34 13.83 13.29
CA ALA A 17 7.45 14.52 14.58
C ALA A 17 6.15 14.42 15.39
N GLU A 18 4.98 14.48 14.74
CA GLU A 18 3.68 14.37 15.39
C GLU A 18 3.42 12.93 15.88
N ILE A 19 3.77 11.92 15.08
CA ILE A 19 3.67 10.51 15.48
C ILE A 19 4.56 10.23 16.71
N MET A 20 5.78 10.73 16.72
CA MET A 20 6.68 10.59 17.86
C MET A 20 6.14 11.26 19.12
N ARG A 21 5.56 12.46 19.01
CA ARG A 21 4.95 13.17 20.13
C ARG A 21 3.71 12.46 20.69
N ALA A 22 2.98 11.73 19.84
CA ALA A 22 1.82 10.95 20.26
C ALA A 22 2.17 9.64 21.00
N GLY A 23 3.47 9.37 21.25
CA GLY A 23 3.94 8.18 21.98
C GLY A 23 3.83 6.88 21.19
N ASN A 24 3.45 6.94 19.94
CA ASN A 24 3.46 5.80 19.04
C ASN A 24 4.86 5.67 18.44
N ALA A 25 5.71 4.83 19.05
CA ALA A 25 6.95 4.42 18.40
C ALA A 25 6.61 3.81 17.04
N PRO A 26 7.27 4.23 15.95
CA PRO A 26 7.07 3.61 14.65
C PRO A 26 7.62 2.17 14.73
N HIS A 27 6.75 1.21 14.98
CA HIS A 27 7.06 -0.19 14.74
C HIS A 27 6.84 -0.43 13.25
N GLU A 28 7.95 -0.73 12.58
CA GLU A 28 8.09 -1.10 11.18
C GLU A 28 7.80 -0.04 10.11
N GLU A 29 8.75 0.01 9.20
CA GLU A 29 8.95 0.94 8.10
C GLU A 29 7.74 1.02 7.17
N ASP A 30 7.32 2.21 6.85
CA ASP A 30 6.44 2.69 5.77
C ASP A 30 4.95 2.93 6.05
N TYR A 31 4.33 2.47 7.12
CA TYR A 31 2.89 2.72 7.39
C TYR A 31 2.64 3.50 8.69
N SER A 32 3.46 4.52 8.96
CA SER A 32 3.15 5.43 10.06
C SER A 32 1.76 6.06 9.83
N VAL A 33 0.82 5.71 10.71
CA VAL A 33 -0.56 6.17 10.62
C VAL A 33 -0.60 7.69 10.70
N TYR A 34 -1.02 8.35 9.63
CA TYR A 34 -1.15 9.80 9.60
C TYR A 34 -2.14 10.26 10.68
N PRO A 35 -1.76 11.19 11.59
CA PRO A 35 -2.59 11.59 12.73
C PRO A 35 -3.88 12.31 12.36
N GLY A 36 -4.00 12.80 11.14
CA GLY A 36 -5.19 13.47 10.66
C GLY A 36 -5.22 14.97 10.93
N THR A 37 -4.08 15.61 11.18
CA THR A 37 -3.95 17.04 11.48
C THR A 37 -4.71 17.92 10.50
N CYS A 38 -4.43 17.82 9.20
CA CYS A 38 -5.10 18.63 8.18
C CYS A 38 -6.56 18.20 7.93
N ARG A 39 -7.00 17.05 8.42
CA ARG A 39 -8.40 16.65 8.31
C ARG A 39 -9.31 17.55 9.15
N ARG A 40 -8.78 18.09 10.26
CA ARG A 40 -9.50 18.93 11.22
C ARG A 40 -9.51 20.42 10.85
N LEU A 41 -8.75 20.83 9.83
CA LEU A 41 -8.72 22.23 9.39
C LEU A 41 -10.11 22.69 8.94
N SER A 42 -10.50 23.90 9.34
CA SER A 42 -11.70 24.58 8.84
C SER A 42 -11.58 24.92 7.34
N VAL A 43 -12.66 25.35 6.76
CA VAL A 43 -12.66 25.82 5.35
C VAL A 43 -11.78 27.05 5.20
N GLU A 44 -11.85 27.98 6.18
CA GLU A 44 -11.10 29.22 6.22
C GLU A 44 -9.59 28.96 6.35
N GLU A 45 -9.20 28.07 7.28
CA GLU A 45 -7.79 27.68 7.46
C GLU A 45 -7.21 27.04 6.19
N ARG A 46 -7.97 26.19 5.50
CA ARG A 46 -7.54 25.60 4.22
C ARG A 46 -7.39 26.66 3.16
N LYS A 47 -8.35 27.59 3.05
CA LYS A 47 -8.30 28.68 2.11
C LYS A 47 -7.07 29.54 2.33
N THR A 48 -6.80 29.95 3.56
CA THR A 48 -5.60 30.73 3.92
C THR A 48 -4.31 30.01 3.47
N LYS A 49 -4.20 28.71 3.69
CA LYS A 49 -3.04 27.92 3.27
C LYS A 49 -2.89 27.86 1.74
N ILE A 50 -4.00 27.78 1.02
CA ILE A 50 -4.01 27.81 -0.44
C ILE A 50 -3.60 29.19 -0.96
N ASP A 51 -4.16 30.26 -0.40
CA ASP A 51 -3.87 31.65 -0.76
C ASP A 51 -2.39 32.00 -0.51
N GLN A 52 -1.76 31.34 0.49
CA GLN A 52 -0.32 31.38 0.75
C GLN A 52 0.50 30.50 -0.22
N ASN A 53 -0.10 29.93 -1.25
CA ASN A 53 0.55 29.02 -2.22
C ASN A 53 1.23 27.80 -1.57
N LEU A 54 0.75 27.33 -0.41
CA LEU A 54 1.29 26.12 0.19
C LEU A 54 0.89 24.90 -0.61
N SER A 55 1.88 24.14 -1.05
CA SER A 55 1.63 22.89 -1.78
C SER A 55 1.00 21.83 -0.88
N TYR A 56 0.06 21.04 -1.42
CA TYR A 56 -0.68 20.05 -0.66
C TYR A 56 -0.80 18.71 -1.40
N ALA A 57 -0.99 17.65 -0.64
CA ALA A 57 -1.39 16.34 -1.14
C ALA A 57 -2.88 16.12 -0.87
N TRP A 58 -3.55 15.37 -1.73
CA TRP A 58 -4.91 14.90 -1.46
C TRP A 58 -4.88 13.59 -0.67
N ARG A 59 -5.54 13.56 0.48
CA ARG A 59 -5.69 12.35 1.28
C ARG A 59 -7.13 11.86 1.28
N LEU A 60 -7.27 10.53 1.28
CA LEU A 60 -8.53 9.84 1.53
C LEU A 60 -8.80 9.82 3.05
N ASN A 61 -9.96 10.31 3.46
CA ASN A 61 -10.45 10.17 4.83
C ASN A 61 -10.96 8.73 5.03
N ILE A 62 -10.10 7.86 5.53
CA ILE A 62 -10.42 6.43 5.72
C ILE A 62 -11.60 6.24 6.67
N ARG A 63 -11.71 7.03 7.74
CA ARG A 63 -12.84 6.94 8.68
C ARG A 63 -14.18 7.25 8.00
N ALA A 64 -14.23 8.30 7.20
CA ALA A 64 -15.44 8.67 6.46
C ALA A 64 -15.79 7.62 5.39
N ALA A 65 -14.79 7.12 4.68
CA ALA A 65 -14.95 6.06 3.69
C ALA A 65 -15.54 4.78 4.33
N SER A 66 -14.97 4.35 5.43
CA SER A 66 -15.41 3.14 6.13
C SER A 66 -16.80 3.27 6.75
N LYS A 67 -17.11 4.44 7.30
CA LYS A 67 -18.49 4.71 7.80
C LYS A 67 -19.52 4.57 6.68
N LYS A 68 -19.15 4.98 5.45
CA LYS A 68 -20.04 4.86 4.28
C LYS A 68 -20.15 3.44 3.77
N LEU A 69 -19.06 2.70 3.75
CA LEU A 69 -18.95 1.38 3.10
C LEU A 69 -19.29 0.21 4.03
N GLY A 70 -19.24 0.42 5.36
CA GLY A 70 -19.41 -0.64 6.35
C GLY A 70 -18.20 -1.60 6.38
N ASN A 71 -18.47 -2.84 6.78
CA ASN A 71 -17.44 -3.87 6.84
C ASN A 71 -17.06 -4.34 5.43
N LEU A 72 -15.80 -4.21 5.10
CA LEU A 72 -15.25 -4.64 3.82
C LEU A 72 -14.43 -5.90 3.99
N ILE A 73 -14.62 -6.83 3.06
CA ILE A 73 -13.93 -8.12 3.00
C ILE A 73 -13.29 -8.28 1.63
N TRP A 74 -12.12 -8.86 1.58
CA TRP A 74 -11.45 -9.30 0.37
C TRP A 74 -10.80 -10.68 0.60
N ASN A 75 -10.57 -11.41 -0.47
CA ASN A 75 -10.08 -12.78 -0.41
C ASN A 75 -8.69 -12.89 -1.03
N ASP A 76 -7.83 -13.64 -0.34
CA ASP A 76 -6.54 -14.09 -0.83
C ASP A 76 -6.56 -15.61 -0.99
N ILE A 77 -6.05 -16.10 -2.12
CA ILE A 77 -6.06 -17.54 -2.43
C ILE A 77 -5.25 -18.34 -1.41
N ARG A 78 -4.13 -17.77 -0.92
CA ARG A 78 -3.23 -18.45 0.02
C ARG A 78 -3.52 -18.12 1.47
N LEU A 79 -3.79 -16.86 1.77
CA LEU A 79 -3.94 -16.36 3.15
C LEU A 79 -5.38 -16.38 3.66
N GLY A 80 -6.34 -16.67 2.77
CA GLY A 80 -7.75 -16.70 3.13
C GLY A 80 -8.44 -15.35 3.11
N GLN A 81 -9.45 -15.17 3.95
CA GLN A 81 -10.30 -13.99 3.98
C GLN A 81 -9.76 -12.93 4.94
N TYR A 82 -9.76 -11.68 4.50
CA TYR A 82 -9.38 -10.53 5.30
C TYR A 82 -10.53 -9.54 5.46
N THR A 83 -10.74 -9.08 6.68
CA THR A 83 -11.55 -7.90 6.97
C THR A 83 -10.65 -6.66 6.95
N VAL A 84 -11.11 -5.56 6.34
CA VAL A 84 -10.34 -4.32 6.28
C VAL A 84 -10.25 -3.69 7.67
N PRO A 85 -9.04 -3.57 8.28
CA PRO A 85 -8.89 -3.09 9.65
C PRO A 85 -8.82 -1.55 9.68
N VAL A 86 -9.96 -0.90 9.60
CA VAL A 86 -10.09 0.57 9.49
C VAL A 86 -9.34 1.34 10.58
N GLY A 87 -9.25 0.79 11.78
CA GLY A 87 -8.59 1.44 12.92
C GLY A 87 -7.06 1.56 12.78
N ILE A 88 -6.45 0.69 11.99
CA ILE A 88 -4.99 0.64 11.79
C ILE A 88 -4.55 1.32 10.49
N ILE A 89 -5.47 1.53 9.55
CA ILE A 89 -5.18 2.20 8.28
C ILE A 89 -5.36 3.70 8.47
N GLY A 90 -4.28 4.46 8.33
CA GLY A 90 -4.32 5.93 8.33
C GLY A 90 -4.84 6.51 7.02
N ASP A 91 -5.13 7.81 7.03
CA ASP A 91 -5.54 8.52 5.82
C ASP A 91 -4.41 8.51 4.78
N VAL A 92 -4.65 7.89 3.64
CA VAL A 92 -3.64 7.67 2.60
C VAL A 92 -3.63 8.78 1.56
N VAL A 93 -2.46 9.05 0.99
CA VAL A 93 -2.29 10.00 -0.11
C VAL A 93 -2.78 9.36 -1.41
N LEU A 94 -3.71 10.01 -2.11
CA LEU A 94 -4.20 9.62 -3.43
C LEU A 94 -3.63 10.46 -4.57
N ALA A 95 -3.35 11.74 -4.30
CA ALA A 95 -2.64 12.61 -5.23
C ALA A 95 -1.54 13.36 -4.47
N ARG A 96 -0.36 13.44 -5.05
CA ARG A 96 0.81 14.06 -4.41
C ARG A 96 0.93 15.52 -4.81
N LYS A 97 1.84 16.23 -4.13
CA LYS A 97 2.15 17.62 -4.43
C LYS A 97 2.82 17.78 -5.82
N ASP A 98 3.65 16.82 -6.16
CA ASP A 98 4.52 16.77 -7.34
C ASP A 98 4.00 15.85 -8.45
N ILE A 99 3.14 14.89 -8.12
CA ILE A 99 2.61 13.88 -9.05
C ILE A 99 1.09 13.78 -8.85
N PRO A 100 0.28 13.80 -9.92
CA PRO A 100 -1.17 13.87 -9.82
C PRO A 100 -1.85 12.63 -9.24
N THR A 101 -1.11 11.53 -9.07
CA THR A 101 -1.64 10.28 -8.54
C THR A 101 -0.65 9.56 -7.62
N SER A 102 -1.16 8.69 -6.74
CA SER A 102 -0.37 7.78 -5.92
C SER A 102 -0.43 6.36 -6.47
N TYR A 103 0.50 5.51 -6.00
CA TYR A 103 0.49 4.08 -6.30
C TYR A 103 -0.89 3.43 -6.03
N HIS A 104 -1.51 3.73 -4.89
CA HIS A 104 -2.80 3.14 -4.52
C HIS A 104 -3.90 3.45 -5.54
N LEU A 105 -3.98 4.71 -5.97
CA LEU A 105 -4.99 5.12 -6.94
C LEU A 105 -4.68 4.56 -8.33
N SER A 106 -3.43 4.70 -8.80
CA SER A 106 -3.02 4.21 -10.11
C SER A 106 -3.22 2.70 -10.23
N ALA A 107 -2.65 1.90 -9.29
CA ALA A 107 -2.76 0.45 -9.35
C ALA A 107 -4.22 -0.02 -9.33
N THR A 108 -5.08 0.61 -8.50
CA THR A 108 -6.51 0.24 -8.45
C THR A 108 -7.22 0.51 -9.77
N LEU A 109 -6.94 1.64 -10.42
CA LEU A 109 -7.56 1.99 -11.71
C LEU A 109 -6.98 1.17 -12.86
N ASP A 110 -5.67 0.97 -12.89
CA ASP A 110 -4.99 0.21 -13.95
C ASP A 110 -5.44 -1.26 -13.93
N ASP A 111 -5.52 -1.88 -12.76
CA ASP A 111 -6.04 -3.25 -12.61
C ASP A 111 -7.48 -3.36 -13.15
N HIS A 112 -8.32 -2.36 -12.89
CA HIS A 112 -9.69 -2.35 -13.39
C HIS A 112 -9.76 -2.15 -14.91
N ILE A 113 -9.03 -1.16 -15.45
CA ILE A 113 -9.00 -0.84 -16.88
C ILE A 113 -8.47 -2.03 -17.68
N GLN A 114 -7.42 -2.67 -17.18
CA GLN A 114 -6.79 -3.85 -17.80
C GLN A 114 -7.57 -5.14 -17.54
N LYS A 115 -8.69 -5.09 -16.78
CA LYS A 115 -9.51 -6.25 -16.44
C LYS A 115 -8.73 -7.37 -15.74
N ILE A 116 -7.80 -7.00 -14.86
CA ILE A 116 -7.00 -7.95 -14.08
C ILE A 116 -7.92 -8.76 -13.17
N GLY A 117 -7.95 -10.07 -13.36
CA GLY A 117 -8.74 -11.00 -12.55
C GLY A 117 -8.01 -11.49 -11.29
N LEU A 118 -6.68 -11.60 -11.37
CA LEU A 118 -5.81 -12.04 -10.29
C LEU A 118 -4.62 -11.11 -10.14
N VAL A 119 -4.41 -10.60 -8.92
CA VAL A 119 -3.24 -9.79 -8.56
C VAL A 119 -2.29 -10.61 -7.68
N THR A 120 -1.07 -10.88 -8.16
CA THR A 120 -0.03 -11.53 -7.38
C THR A 120 0.98 -10.50 -6.88
N ARG A 121 1.34 -10.56 -5.60
CA ARG A 121 2.29 -9.64 -4.96
C ARG A 121 2.89 -10.20 -3.68
N GLY A 122 3.92 -9.56 -3.13
CA GLY A 122 4.50 -9.95 -1.85
C GLY A 122 3.59 -9.64 -0.65
N GLU A 123 3.72 -10.41 0.43
CA GLU A 123 2.96 -10.22 1.69
C GLU A 123 3.13 -8.83 2.31
N ASP A 124 4.23 -8.14 2.03
CA ASP A 124 4.46 -6.76 2.46
C ASP A 124 3.44 -5.76 1.88
N LEU A 125 2.66 -6.15 0.88
CA LEU A 125 1.61 -5.33 0.28
C LEU A 125 0.18 -5.68 0.77
N VAL A 126 0.02 -6.55 1.77
CA VAL A 126 -1.29 -6.87 2.37
C VAL A 126 -2.00 -5.60 2.84
N THR A 127 -1.30 -4.70 3.54
CA THR A 127 -1.85 -3.42 3.99
C THR A 127 -2.29 -2.53 2.81
N ALA A 128 -1.54 -2.54 1.71
CA ALA A 128 -1.93 -1.82 0.49
C ALA A 128 -3.21 -2.41 -0.12
N THR A 129 -3.42 -3.72 -0.02
CA THR A 129 -4.62 -4.38 -0.52
C THR A 129 -5.88 -3.93 0.21
N HIS A 130 -5.82 -3.67 1.51
CA HIS A 130 -6.94 -3.07 2.24
C HIS A 130 -7.33 -1.70 1.66
N ILE A 131 -6.33 -0.87 1.32
CA ILE A 131 -6.56 0.46 0.72
C ILE A 131 -7.16 0.32 -0.68
N HIS A 132 -6.64 -0.60 -1.50
CA HIS A 132 -7.18 -0.87 -2.84
C HIS A 132 -8.63 -1.35 -2.75
N LYS A 133 -8.97 -2.22 -1.79
CA LYS A 133 -10.36 -2.64 -1.55
C LYS A 133 -11.29 -1.48 -1.25
N ILE A 134 -10.88 -0.55 -0.38
CA ILE A 134 -11.66 0.66 -0.09
C ILE A 134 -11.86 1.49 -1.36
N LEU A 135 -10.81 1.72 -2.15
CA LEU A 135 -10.88 2.49 -3.40
C LEU A 135 -11.80 1.81 -4.42
N GLN A 136 -11.69 0.51 -4.60
CA GLN A 136 -12.57 -0.27 -5.49
C GLN A 136 -14.03 -0.08 -5.12
N MET A 137 -14.37 -0.19 -3.85
CA MET A 137 -15.76 -0.04 -3.38
C MET A 137 -16.27 1.41 -3.51
N LEU A 138 -15.43 2.41 -3.22
CA LEU A 138 -15.79 3.82 -3.40
C LEU A 138 -16.05 4.19 -4.85
N LEU A 139 -15.29 3.59 -5.77
CA LEU A 139 -15.36 3.86 -7.20
C LEU A 139 -16.33 2.93 -7.95
N GLY A 140 -16.96 1.97 -7.28
CA GLY A 140 -17.85 0.99 -7.90
C GLY A 140 -17.12 0.01 -8.83
N LEU A 141 -15.84 -0.28 -8.55
CA LEU A 141 -15.02 -1.16 -9.37
C LEU A 141 -15.09 -2.60 -8.88
N LYS A 142 -14.99 -3.55 -9.81
CA LYS A 142 -14.87 -4.97 -9.47
C LYS A 142 -13.51 -5.22 -8.79
N SER A 143 -13.53 -5.94 -7.67
CA SER A 143 -12.30 -6.36 -6.99
C SER A 143 -11.71 -7.59 -7.70
N PRO A 144 -10.39 -7.63 -7.95
CA PRO A 144 -9.71 -8.85 -8.37
C PRO A 144 -9.61 -9.83 -7.20
N THR A 145 -9.24 -11.05 -7.48
CA THR A 145 -8.73 -12.00 -6.50
C THR A 145 -7.25 -11.68 -6.21
N TYR A 146 -6.79 -11.95 -5.00
CA TYR A 146 -5.39 -11.69 -4.61
C TYR A 146 -4.65 -12.99 -4.29
N LEU A 147 -3.35 -12.99 -4.53
CA LEU A 147 -2.41 -14.02 -4.10
C LEU A 147 -1.16 -13.33 -3.56
N HIS A 148 -1.02 -13.27 -2.24
CA HIS A 148 0.18 -12.75 -1.60
C HIS A 148 1.18 -13.89 -1.39
N HIS A 149 2.33 -13.81 -2.04
CA HIS A 149 3.42 -14.77 -1.89
C HIS A 149 4.34 -14.39 -0.73
N PRO A 150 5.01 -15.37 -0.08
CA PRO A 150 6.00 -15.10 0.96
C PRO A 150 7.12 -14.19 0.46
N LEU A 151 7.72 -13.45 1.38
CA LEU A 151 8.91 -12.65 1.07
C LEU A 151 10.15 -13.55 1.03
N ILE A 152 11.08 -13.22 0.13
CA ILE A 152 12.36 -13.91 0.08
C ILE A 152 13.30 -13.25 1.09
N MET A 153 13.82 -14.07 1.99
CA MET A 153 14.72 -13.66 3.06
C MET A 153 16.15 -14.09 2.72
N ASP A 154 17.13 -13.39 3.26
CA ASP A 154 18.51 -13.84 3.27
C ASP A 154 18.76 -14.89 4.37
N THR A 155 19.99 -15.39 4.47
CA THR A 155 20.39 -16.38 5.49
C THR A 155 20.30 -15.86 6.93
N LYS A 156 20.16 -14.54 7.11
CA LYS A 156 19.97 -13.89 8.43
C LYS A 156 18.51 -13.56 8.72
N GLY A 157 17.57 -13.98 7.87
CA GLY A 157 16.15 -13.67 8.00
C GLY A 157 15.79 -12.24 7.64
N VAL A 158 16.66 -11.52 6.94
CA VAL A 158 16.39 -10.15 6.48
C VAL A 158 15.80 -10.20 5.07
N ARG A 159 14.71 -9.49 4.86
CA ARG A 159 14.04 -9.39 3.55
C ARG A 159 15.00 -8.88 2.47
N LEU A 160 15.04 -9.58 1.34
CA LEU A 160 15.77 -9.11 0.16
C LEU A 160 15.08 -7.85 -0.41
N SER A 161 15.81 -6.75 -0.46
CA SER A 161 15.30 -5.50 -1.00
C SER A 161 16.41 -4.67 -1.64
N LYS A 162 16.04 -3.68 -2.45
CA LYS A 162 17.02 -2.73 -3.03
C LYS A 162 17.74 -1.93 -1.94
N ARG A 163 17.09 -1.67 -0.81
CA ARG A 163 17.67 -0.93 0.34
C ARG A 163 18.78 -1.72 1.02
N THR A 164 18.64 -3.04 1.11
CA THR A 164 19.65 -3.93 1.71
C THR A 164 20.77 -4.32 0.75
N ARG A 165 20.82 -3.72 -0.47
CA ARG A 165 21.75 -4.09 -1.55
C ARG A 165 21.76 -5.61 -1.81
N ALA A 166 20.58 -6.22 -1.68
CA ALA A 166 20.42 -7.65 -1.87
C ALA A 166 20.92 -8.10 -3.26
N GLN A 167 21.33 -9.35 -3.33
CA GLN A 167 21.74 -9.98 -4.60
C GLN A 167 20.61 -9.86 -5.62
N THR A 168 20.96 -9.42 -6.82
CA THR A 168 20.03 -9.36 -7.95
C THR A 168 20.20 -10.58 -8.83
N VAL A 169 19.19 -10.93 -9.62
CA VAL A 169 19.32 -11.99 -10.64
C VAL A 169 20.49 -11.69 -11.58
N LYS A 170 20.74 -10.41 -11.90
CA LYS A 170 21.89 -9.97 -12.70
C LYS A 170 23.22 -10.31 -12.03
N SER A 171 23.37 -10.06 -10.72
CA SER A 171 24.60 -10.38 -9.99
C SER A 171 24.79 -11.89 -9.83
N LEU A 172 23.73 -12.65 -9.61
CA LEU A 172 23.78 -14.11 -9.55
C LEU A 172 24.23 -14.69 -10.90
N LYS A 173 23.69 -14.18 -12.01
CA LYS A 173 24.15 -14.57 -13.36
C LYS A 173 25.62 -14.24 -13.59
N ALA A 174 26.07 -13.06 -13.14
CA ALA A 174 27.47 -12.64 -13.27
C ALA A 174 28.42 -13.52 -12.42
N SER A 175 27.96 -14.10 -11.31
CA SER A 175 28.71 -15.08 -10.51
C SER A 175 28.63 -16.51 -11.05
N GLY A 176 28.07 -16.73 -12.24
CA GLY A 176 28.06 -18.02 -12.94
C GLY A 176 26.84 -18.90 -12.65
N LEU A 177 25.86 -18.45 -11.85
CA LEU A 177 24.64 -19.22 -11.62
C LEU A 177 23.79 -19.30 -12.88
N LYS A 178 23.27 -20.49 -13.15
CA LYS A 178 22.32 -20.76 -14.23
C LYS A 178 20.90 -20.47 -13.74
N ARG A 179 19.95 -20.46 -14.68
CA ARG A 179 18.53 -20.25 -14.38
C ARG A 179 18.00 -21.26 -13.36
N GLU A 180 18.38 -22.52 -13.51
CA GLU A 180 17.96 -23.64 -12.65
C GLU A 180 18.43 -23.41 -11.21
N ASP A 181 19.69 -22.99 -11.02
CA ASP A 181 20.25 -22.67 -9.69
C ASP A 181 19.47 -21.54 -9.01
N VAL A 182 19.08 -20.51 -9.77
CA VAL A 182 18.30 -19.39 -9.24
C VAL A 182 16.88 -19.84 -8.84
N ILE A 183 16.26 -20.72 -9.64
CA ILE A 183 14.94 -21.28 -9.33
C ILE A 183 15.01 -22.14 -8.05
N ASP A 184 16.06 -22.93 -7.89
CA ASP A 184 16.26 -23.76 -6.69
C ASP A 184 16.51 -22.90 -5.45
N LEU A 185 17.27 -21.79 -5.58
CA LEU A 185 17.42 -20.80 -4.49
C LEU A 185 16.10 -20.15 -4.06
N LEU A 186 15.17 -19.93 -4.98
CA LEU A 186 13.84 -19.43 -4.68
C LEU A 186 12.93 -20.46 -4.00
N GLY A 187 13.39 -21.69 -3.88
CA GLY A 187 12.62 -22.79 -3.33
C GLY A 187 11.59 -23.34 -4.31
N LYS A 188 12.01 -24.18 -5.22
CA LYS A 188 11.15 -24.79 -6.26
C LYS A 188 9.81 -25.33 -5.73
N LYS A 189 9.80 -25.91 -4.53
CA LYS A 189 8.57 -26.38 -3.84
C LYS A 189 7.58 -25.23 -3.56
N ASN A 190 8.07 -24.04 -3.15
CA ASN A 190 7.21 -22.89 -2.85
C ASN A 190 6.61 -22.31 -4.13
N ILE A 191 7.35 -22.26 -5.23
CA ILE A 191 6.85 -21.78 -6.52
C ILE A 191 5.78 -22.73 -7.07
N LEU A 192 6.04 -24.05 -7.02
CA LEU A 192 5.08 -25.06 -7.51
C LEU A 192 3.81 -25.07 -6.67
N SER A 193 3.91 -24.92 -5.33
CA SER A 193 2.73 -24.83 -4.46
C SER A 193 1.91 -23.56 -4.73
N LEU A 194 2.54 -22.44 -5.05
CA LEU A 194 1.84 -21.20 -5.43
C LEU A 194 1.13 -21.37 -6.79
N LEU A 195 1.77 -22.00 -7.76
CA LEU A 195 1.17 -22.25 -9.07
C LEU A 195 -0.02 -23.20 -9.01
N SER A 196 0.00 -24.20 -8.12
CA SER A 196 -1.13 -25.14 -7.92
C SER A 196 -2.36 -24.48 -7.29
N LEU A 197 -2.24 -23.29 -6.68
CA LEU A 197 -3.37 -22.52 -6.15
C LEU A 197 -4.11 -21.70 -7.21
N ILE A 198 -3.52 -21.57 -8.40
CA ILE A 198 -4.06 -20.72 -9.49
C ILE A 198 -4.77 -21.55 -10.56
N ASN A 199 -4.46 -22.83 -10.65
CA ASN A 199 -5.11 -23.81 -11.54
C ASN A 199 -6.31 -24.43 -10.88
#